data_3dcd3403add7294a70308f415cfc35ab
#
_entry.id   3dcd3403add7294a70308f415cfc35ab
#
_cell.length_a   1.000
_cell.length_b   1.000
_cell.length_c   1.000
_cell.angle_alpha   90.00
_cell.angle_beta   90.00
_cell.angle_gamma   90.00
#
_symmetry.space_group_name_H-M   'P 1'
#
loop_
_entity.id
_entity.type
_entity.pdbx_description
1 polymer ?
#
loop_
_entity_poly.entity_id
_entity_poly.type
_entity_poly.pdbx_seq_one_letter_code
_entity_poly.pdbx_strand_id
1 'polypeptide(L)'
;ICSRDWSSDVCSSDLEKLISHMLSRVDWANTRLFVEYGPGVGTFAPHVLKRLSPDATYVAIDTNPDFIDYLTATITDSRFRPILGSAADVEQIVRDSGFDHADYVLSGLPFSTLPAGVGPSIAAATARILRPGGAFLVYQFRAKVRDFIDPYFKRIDQGMEYWNVPPCCLFWAWKD
;
A
#
# COMPACT_ATOMS: atom_id res chain seq x y z
N ILE A 1 -16.38 1.48 8.81
CA ILE A 1 -17.80 1.42 9.17
C ILE A 1 -18.23 2.85 9.49
N CYS A 2 -18.52 3.65 8.45
CA CYS A 2 -19.28 4.89 8.57
C CYS A 2 -20.74 4.51 8.38
N SER A 3 -21.48 4.23 9.43
CA SER A 3 -22.93 4.14 9.39
C SER A 3 -23.49 5.15 10.39
N ARG A 4 -23.97 6.24 9.88
CA ARG A 4 -25.17 7.07 10.13
C ARG A 4 -24.91 8.53 9.79
N ASP A 5 -25.59 9.01 8.78
CA ASP A 5 -26.04 10.40 8.50
C ASP A 5 -25.16 11.57 8.99
N TRP A 6 -23.88 11.50 8.70
CA TRP A 6 -23.03 12.67 8.56
C TRP A 6 -22.51 12.66 7.12
N SER A 7 -22.76 13.73 6.42
CA SER A 7 -22.63 13.88 4.98
C SER A 7 -21.46 13.07 4.40
N SER A 8 -21.76 12.22 3.42
CA SER A 8 -20.80 11.46 2.61
C SER A 8 -19.61 12.31 2.13
N ASP A 9 -19.77 13.62 2.07
CA ASP A 9 -18.78 14.57 1.60
C ASP A 9 -17.62 14.78 2.60
N VAL A 10 -17.87 14.78 3.92
CA VAL A 10 -16.81 14.99 4.94
C VAL A 10 -15.91 13.75 5.05
N CYS A 11 -16.49 12.55 5.01
CA CYS A 11 -15.72 11.31 5.08
C CYS A 11 -14.90 11.09 3.78
N SER A 12 -15.43 11.49 2.63
CA SER A 12 -14.75 11.42 1.33
C SER A 12 -13.56 12.38 1.26
N SER A 13 -13.74 13.64 1.68
CA SER A 13 -12.67 14.64 1.63
C SER A 13 -11.47 14.29 2.53
N ASP A 14 -11.71 13.65 3.67
CA ASP A 14 -10.65 13.29 4.62
C ASP A 14 -9.86 12.09 4.11
N LEU A 15 -10.53 11.14 3.48
CA LEU A 15 -9.91 10.02 2.81
C LEU A 15 -9.05 10.48 1.61
N GLU A 16 -9.53 11.42 0.80
CA GLU A 16 -8.76 12.01 -0.30
C GLU A 16 -7.49 12.72 0.17
N LYS A 17 -7.56 13.43 1.31
CA LYS A 17 -6.38 14.06 1.93
C LYS A 17 -5.36 13.03 2.36
N LEU A 18 -5.79 11.97 3.05
CA LEU A 18 -4.93 10.86 3.46
C LEU A 18 -4.23 10.24 2.25
N ILE A 19 -5.00 9.89 1.20
CA ILE A 19 -4.46 9.29 -0.03
C ILE A 19 -3.45 10.24 -0.68
N SER A 20 -3.81 11.50 -0.86
CA SER A 20 -2.94 12.51 -1.46
C SER A 20 -1.64 12.69 -0.66
N HIS A 21 -1.72 12.75 0.67
CA HIS A 21 -0.56 12.87 1.54
C HIS A 21 0.32 11.62 1.47
N MET A 22 -0.26 10.42 1.55
CA MET A 22 0.47 9.15 1.45
C MET A 22 1.23 9.03 0.12
N LEU A 23 0.60 9.40 -0.98
CA LEU A 23 1.14 9.31 -2.33
C LEU A 23 2.03 10.51 -2.72
N SER A 24 2.13 11.56 -1.88
CA SER A 24 2.85 12.80 -2.20
C SER A 24 4.35 12.64 -2.42
N ARG A 25 4.94 11.55 -1.89
CA ARG A 25 6.38 11.30 -1.97
C ARG A 25 6.77 10.24 -3.00
N VAL A 26 5.82 9.80 -3.82
CA VAL A 26 6.06 8.84 -4.90
C VAL A 26 6.59 9.57 -6.13
N ASP A 27 7.73 9.12 -6.65
CA ASP A 27 8.28 9.56 -7.94
C ASP A 27 7.58 8.82 -9.09
N TRP A 28 6.44 9.34 -9.50
CA TRP A 28 5.58 8.73 -10.52
C TRP A 28 6.25 8.60 -11.88
N ALA A 29 7.14 9.53 -12.23
CA ALA A 29 7.83 9.52 -13.52
C ALA A 29 8.79 8.33 -13.67
N ASN A 30 9.35 7.86 -12.55
CA ASN A 30 10.31 6.76 -12.51
C ASN A 30 9.73 5.49 -11.89
N THR A 31 8.40 5.43 -11.63
CA THR A 31 7.73 4.25 -11.07
C THR A 31 7.34 3.30 -12.20
N ARG A 32 7.89 2.08 -12.16
CA ARG A 32 7.59 0.97 -13.09
C ARG A 32 6.68 -0.08 -12.46
N LEU A 33 6.90 -0.38 -11.20
CA LEU A 33 6.10 -1.33 -10.42
C LEU A 33 5.66 -0.70 -9.09
N PHE A 34 4.36 -0.53 -8.94
CA PHE A 34 3.70 -0.17 -7.69
C PHE A 34 2.98 -1.38 -7.13
N VAL A 35 3.19 -1.72 -5.86
CA VAL A 35 2.56 -2.86 -5.19
C VAL A 35 1.69 -2.36 -4.04
N GLU A 36 0.52 -2.97 -3.83
CA GLU A 36 -0.34 -2.69 -2.68
C GLU A 36 -0.69 -3.99 -1.95
N TYR A 37 -0.57 -3.97 -0.63
CA TYR A 37 -1.01 -5.04 0.27
C TYR A 37 -2.34 -4.70 0.92
N GLY A 38 -3.31 -5.60 0.79
CA GLY A 38 -4.64 -5.43 1.36
C GLY A 38 -5.42 -4.28 0.74
N PRO A 39 -5.61 -4.25 -0.60
CA PRO A 39 -6.35 -3.19 -1.29
C PRO A 39 -7.82 -3.11 -0.88
N GLY A 40 -8.39 -4.20 -0.34
CA GLY A 40 -9.81 -4.29 -0.02
C GLY A 40 -10.66 -3.96 -1.25
N VAL A 41 -11.48 -2.92 -1.16
CA VAL A 41 -12.31 -2.43 -2.28
C VAL A 41 -11.57 -1.53 -3.27
N GLY A 42 -10.24 -1.39 -3.16
CA GLY A 42 -9.41 -0.65 -4.12
C GLY A 42 -9.45 0.86 -3.98
N THR A 43 -9.57 1.37 -2.78
CA THR A 43 -9.69 2.80 -2.49
C THR A 43 -8.53 3.65 -3.05
N PHE A 44 -7.31 3.14 -3.04
CA PHE A 44 -6.14 3.82 -3.61
C PHE A 44 -6.03 3.69 -5.13
N ALA A 45 -6.63 2.66 -5.72
CA ALA A 45 -6.42 2.31 -7.12
C ALA A 45 -6.70 3.45 -8.12
N PRO A 46 -7.81 4.20 -8.06
CA PRO A 46 -8.05 5.30 -8.98
C PRO A 46 -6.97 6.40 -8.88
N HIS A 47 -6.46 6.66 -7.68
CA HIS A 47 -5.47 7.70 -7.42
C HIS A 47 -4.07 7.31 -7.89
N VAL A 48 -3.71 6.02 -7.75
CA VAL A 48 -2.46 5.45 -8.25
C VAL A 48 -2.49 5.40 -9.78
N LEU A 49 -3.52 4.80 -10.37
CA LEU A 49 -3.66 4.63 -11.82
C LEU A 49 -3.69 5.96 -12.57
N LYS A 50 -4.28 7.01 -11.98
CA LYS A 50 -4.29 8.36 -12.56
C LYS A 50 -2.88 8.96 -12.70
N ARG A 51 -1.93 8.56 -11.85
CA ARG A 51 -0.57 9.10 -11.78
C ARG A 51 0.47 8.21 -12.42
N LEU A 52 0.19 6.93 -12.51
CA LEU A 52 1.10 5.91 -13.00
C LEU A 52 1.32 6.04 -14.52
N SER A 53 2.56 5.86 -14.97
CA SER A 53 2.91 5.86 -16.40
C SER A 53 2.16 4.76 -17.17
N PRO A 54 1.90 4.94 -18.48
CA PRO A 54 1.17 3.97 -19.30
C PRO A 54 1.83 2.59 -19.36
N ASP A 55 3.13 2.52 -19.25
CA ASP A 55 3.97 1.31 -19.32
C ASP A 55 4.32 0.70 -17.95
N ALA A 56 3.82 1.32 -16.88
CA ALA A 56 4.00 0.80 -15.52
C ALA A 56 2.93 -0.21 -15.14
N THR A 57 3.18 -0.97 -14.09
CA THR A 57 2.26 -1.98 -13.55
C THR A 57 1.90 -1.67 -12.09
N TYR A 58 0.66 -1.93 -11.74
CA TYR A 58 0.16 -1.85 -10.37
C TYR A 58 -0.35 -3.23 -9.93
N VAL A 59 0.36 -3.86 -9.04
CA VAL A 59 0.01 -5.16 -8.44
C VAL A 59 -0.68 -4.94 -7.11
N ALA A 60 -1.89 -5.49 -6.94
CA ALA A 60 -2.66 -5.42 -5.70
C ALA A 60 -2.85 -6.84 -5.14
N ILE A 61 -2.33 -7.09 -3.93
CA ILE A 61 -2.29 -8.42 -3.31
C ILE A 61 -3.26 -8.47 -2.14
N ASP A 62 -4.20 -9.39 -2.18
CA ASP A 62 -5.12 -9.66 -1.07
C ASP A 62 -5.29 -11.17 -0.86
N THR A 63 -5.52 -11.57 0.39
CA THR A 63 -5.80 -12.96 0.76
C THR A 63 -7.28 -13.30 0.65
N ASN A 64 -8.16 -12.30 0.51
CA ASN A 64 -9.59 -12.50 0.38
C ASN A 64 -10.01 -12.58 -1.11
N PRO A 65 -10.51 -13.75 -1.57
CA PRO A 65 -10.93 -13.91 -2.96
C PRO A 65 -12.08 -12.98 -3.35
N ASP A 66 -13.00 -12.65 -2.43
CA ASP A 66 -14.12 -11.75 -2.74
C ASP A 66 -13.64 -10.34 -3.12
N PHE A 67 -12.57 -9.85 -2.50
CA PHE A 67 -11.97 -8.57 -2.89
C PHE A 67 -11.28 -8.66 -4.25
N ILE A 68 -10.57 -9.75 -4.52
CA ILE A 68 -9.92 -9.96 -5.82
C ILE A 68 -10.95 -10.04 -6.95
N ASP A 69 -12.04 -10.77 -6.76
CA ASP A 69 -13.14 -10.85 -7.72
C ASP A 69 -13.79 -9.48 -7.95
N TYR A 70 -14.05 -8.73 -6.87
CA TYR A 70 -14.59 -7.38 -6.96
C TYR A 70 -13.65 -6.43 -7.72
N LEU A 71 -12.37 -6.42 -7.39
CA LEU A 71 -11.36 -5.58 -8.04
C LEU A 71 -11.22 -5.93 -9.53
N THR A 72 -11.20 -7.22 -9.86
CA THR A 72 -11.14 -7.69 -11.24
C THR A 72 -12.36 -7.25 -12.07
N ALA A 73 -13.53 -7.26 -11.45
CA ALA A 73 -14.77 -6.85 -12.12
C ALA A 73 -14.92 -5.33 -12.28
N THR A 74 -14.34 -4.55 -11.36
CA THR A 74 -14.59 -3.09 -11.29
C THR A 74 -13.48 -2.25 -11.88
N ILE A 75 -12.20 -2.73 -11.86
CA ILE A 75 -11.05 -1.99 -12.37
C ILE A 75 -10.57 -2.63 -13.67
N THR A 76 -10.89 -1.98 -14.80
CA THR A 76 -10.59 -2.50 -16.15
C THR A 76 -9.30 -1.95 -16.75
N ASP A 77 -8.52 -1.16 -16.00
CA ASP A 77 -7.24 -0.61 -16.46
C ASP A 77 -6.21 -1.75 -16.63
N SER A 78 -5.63 -1.86 -17.81
CA SER A 78 -4.69 -2.95 -18.16
C SER A 78 -3.40 -2.97 -17.34
N ARG A 79 -3.08 -1.87 -16.69
CA ARG A 79 -1.93 -1.75 -15.78
C ARG A 79 -2.20 -2.36 -14.40
N PHE A 80 -3.47 -2.54 -14.04
CA PHE A 80 -3.89 -3.06 -12.74
C PHE A 80 -3.95 -4.58 -12.74
N ARG A 81 -3.28 -5.20 -11.77
CA ARG A 81 -3.20 -6.66 -11.62
C ARG A 81 -3.57 -7.06 -10.20
N PRO A 82 -4.85 -7.39 -9.93
CA PRO A 82 -5.25 -7.96 -8.63
C PRO A 82 -4.79 -9.42 -8.55
N ILE A 83 -4.16 -9.79 -7.43
CA ILE A 83 -3.57 -11.12 -7.23
C ILE A 83 -4.05 -11.68 -5.89
N LEU A 84 -4.67 -12.86 -5.93
CA LEU A 84 -4.99 -13.63 -4.73
C LEU A 84 -3.69 -14.22 -4.16
N GLY A 85 -3.28 -13.76 -2.98
CA GLY A 85 -2.04 -14.20 -2.38
C GLY A 85 -1.72 -13.50 -1.07
N SER A 86 -0.62 -13.89 -0.46
CA SER A 86 -0.12 -13.27 0.78
C SER A 86 0.95 -12.23 0.47
N ALA A 87 0.94 -11.12 1.20
CA ALA A 87 2.03 -10.14 1.19
C ALA A 87 3.39 -10.75 1.62
N ALA A 88 3.38 -11.88 2.35
CA ALA A 88 4.59 -12.61 2.70
C ALA A 88 5.26 -13.26 1.47
N ASP A 89 4.49 -13.54 0.41
CA ASP A 89 4.95 -14.17 -0.83
C ASP A 89 5.31 -13.14 -1.92
N VAL A 90 5.43 -11.87 -1.55
CA VAL A 90 5.61 -10.76 -2.50
C VAL A 90 6.84 -10.93 -3.40
N GLU A 91 7.91 -11.55 -2.92
CA GLU A 91 9.10 -11.81 -3.73
C GLU A 91 8.81 -12.69 -4.95
N GLN A 92 7.99 -13.73 -4.76
CA GLN A 92 7.57 -14.58 -5.86
C GLN A 92 6.58 -13.87 -6.77
N ILE A 93 5.62 -13.14 -6.20
CA ILE A 93 4.60 -12.39 -6.96
C ILE A 93 5.25 -11.33 -7.86
N VAL A 94 6.26 -10.61 -7.37
CA VAL A 94 7.00 -9.61 -8.15
C VAL A 94 7.73 -10.26 -9.32
N ARG A 95 8.43 -11.40 -9.08
CA ARG A 95 9.09 -12.16 -10.16
C ARG A 95 8.11 -12.68 -11.21
N ASP A 96 7.00 -13.26 -10.77
CA ASP A 96 5.96 -13.81 -11.67
C ASP A 96 5.26 -12.70 -12.48
N SER A 97 5.26 -11.48 -11.94
CA SER A 97 4.78 -10.29 -12.64
C SER A 97 5.77 -9.75 -13.68
N GLY A 98 6.98 -10.31 -13.77
CA GLY A 98 8.01 -9.95 -14.75
C GLY A 98 8.96 -8.83 -14.27
N PHE A 99 9.07 -8.61 -12.95
CA PHE A 99 9.93 -7.59 -12.35
C PHE A 99 10.95 -8.19 -11.39
N ASP A 100 12.13 -7.58 -11.32
CA ASP A 100 13.15 -7.89 -10.31
C ASP A 100 12.95 -7.15 -9.01
N HIS A 101 12.36 -5.96 -9.08
CA HIS A 101 12.16 -5.05 -7.94
C HIS A 101 10.83 -4.31 -8.05
N ALA A 102 10.32 -3.86 -6.91
CA ALA A 102 9.26 -2.86 -6.83
C ALA A 102 9.86 -1.47 -6.55
N ASP A 103 9.24 -0.43 -7.09
CA ASP A 103 9.60 0.96 -6.79
C ASP A 103 8.98 1.42 -5.48
N TYR A 104 7.71 1.12 -5.31
CA TYR A 104 6.95 1.46 -4.13
C TYR A 104 6.03 0.32 -3.72
N VAL A 105 5.91 0.15 -2.41
CA VAL A 105 4.95 -0.78 -1.81
C VAL A 105 4.06 0.01 -0.86
N LEU A 106 2.75 -0.07 -1.03
CA LEU A 106 1.75 0.53 -0.14
C LEU A 106 1.12 -0.57 0.71
N SER A 107 0.88 -0.30 1.99
CA SER A 107 0.20 -1.25 2.88
C SER A 107 -0.82 -0.57 3.79
N GLY A 108 -2.05 -1.07 3.71
CA GLY A 108 -3.12 -0.86 4.68
C GLY A 108 -3.30 -2.01 5.66
N LEU A 109 -2.41 -3.00 5.66
CA LEU A 109 -2.53 -4.16 6.53
C LEU A 109 -2.48 -3.76 8.00
N PRO A 110 -3.36 -4.29 8.84
CA PRO A 110 -3.39 -3.99 10.27
C PRO A 110 -2.29 -4.77 11.01
N PHE A 111 -1.03 -4.33 10.91
CA PHE A 111 0.14 -5.02 11.49
C PHE A 111 -0.03 -5.40 12.96
N SER A 112 -0.83 -4.63 13.73
CA SER A 112 -1.09 -4.91 15.15
C SER A 112 -1.95 -6.14 15.40
N THR A 113 -2.67 -6.65 14.39
CA THR A 113 -3.58 -7.81 14.50
C THR A 113 -3.12 -9.00 13.66
N LEU A 114 -2.02 -8.87 12.93
CA LEU A 114 -1.45 -10.00 12.20
C LEU A 114 -0.96 -11.09 13.19
N PRO A 115 -1.01 -12.37 12.80
CA PRO A 115 -0.43 -13.46 13.59
C PRO A 115 1.05 -13.20 13.88
N ALA A 116 1.52 -13.77 15.00
CA ALA A 116 2.92 -13.62 15.41
C ALA A 116 3.88 -14.09 14.28
N GLY A 117 4.90 -13.26 13.99
CA GLY A 117 5.90 -13.54 12.95
C GLY A 117 5.51 -13.08 11.54
N VAL A 118 4.22 -12.89 11.23
CA VAL A 118 3.78 -12.49 9.88
C VAL A 118 4.21 -11.05 9.56
N GLY A 119 4.03 -10.11 10.49
CA GLY A 119 4.43 -8.72 10.28
C GLY A 119 5.91 -8.55 9.98
N PRO A 120 6.83 -9.09 10.79
CA PRO A 120 8.27 -9.10 10.48
C PRO A 120 8.61 -9.76 9.14
N SER A 121 7.96 -10.88 8.81
CA SER A 121 8.18 -11.57 7.53
C SER A 121 7.82 -10.69 6.34
N ILE A 122 6.65 -10.01 6.38
CA ILE A 122 6.21 -9.08 5.34
C ILE A 122 7.21 -7.91 5.23
N ALA A 123 7.61 -7.30 6.35
CA ALA A 123 8.56 -6.18 6.34
C ALA A 123 9.92 -6.58 5.75
N ALA A 124 10.43 -7.76 6.11
CA ALA A 124 11.66 -8.30 5.56
C ALA A 124 11.57 -8.57 4.05
N ALA A 125 10.49 -9.22 3.59
CA ALA A 125 10.26 -9.50 2.18
C ALA A 125 10.13 -8.19 1.38
N THR A 126 9.40 -7.22 1.92
CA THR A 126 9.25 -5.88 1.31
C THR A 126 10.59 -5.17 1.16
N ALA A 127 11.45 -5.21 2.20
CA ALA A 127 12.77 -4.61 2.12
C ALA A 127 13.67 -5.28 1.06
N ARG A 128 13.48 -6.59 0.79
CA ARG A 128 14.26 -7.29 -0.24
C ARG A 128 13.83 -6.94 -1.66
N ILE A 129 12.52 -6.77 -1.88
CA ILE A 129 12.00 -6.48 -3.23
C ILE A 129 12.09 -5.01 -3.63
N LEU A 130 12.21 -4.10 -2.68
CA LEU A 130 12.32 -2.67 -3.01
C LEU A 130 13.68 -2.37 -3.65
N ARG A 131 13.65 -1.62 -4.77
CA ARG A 131 14.89 -1.06 -5.33
C ARG A 131 15.52 -0.03 -4.41
N PRO A 132 16.83 0.26 -4.53
CA PRO A 132 17.43 1.42 -3.86
C PRO A 132 16.69 2.71 -4.20
N GLY A 133 16.41 3.53 -3.19
CA GLY A 133 15.61 4.75 -3.33
C GLY A 133 14.11 4.54 -3.43
N GLY A 134 13.63 3.29 -3.47
CA GLY A 134 12.21 2.96 -3.33
C GLY A 134 11.72 3.07 -1.89
N ALA A 135 10.42 2.97 -1.66
CA ALA A 135 9.86 3.11 -0.33
C ALA A 135 8.70 2.16 -0.02
N PHE A 136 8.65 1.73 1.23
CA PHE A 136 7.49 1.09 1.83
C PHE A 136 6.61 2.15 2.49
N LEU A 137 5.40 2.32 1.97
CA LEU A 137 4.41 3.28 2.41
C LEU A 137 3.39 2.56 3.30
N VAL A 138 3.24 3.01 4.55
CA VAL A 138 2.31 2.36 5.49
C VAL A 138 1.42 3.39 6.13
N TYR A 139 0.10 3.15 6.11
CA TYR A 139 -0.86 3.97 6.84
C TYR A 139 -1.58 3.13 7.90
N GLN A 140 -1.60 3.63 9.14
CA GLN A 140 -2.18 2.92 10.29
C GLN A 140 -2.66 3.87 11.38
N PHE A 141 -3.63 3.41 12.16
CA PHE A 141 -4.11 4.15 13.34
C PHE A 141 -3.16 4.08 14.55
N ARG A 142 -2.16 3.21 14.54
CA ARG A 142 -1.19 3.04 15.64
C ARG A 142 0.23 2.97 15.10
N ALA A 143 1.17 3.60 15.82
CA ALA A 143 2.59 3.63 15.43
C ALA A 143 3.32 2.29 15.61
N LYS A 144 2.64 1.23 16.09
CA LYS A 144 3.24 -0.08 16.37
C LYS A 144 3.92 -0.74 15.16
N VAL A 145 3.59 -0.31 13.94
CA VAL A 145 4.25 -0.78 12.72
C VAL A 145 5.76 -0.52 12.73
N ARG A 146 6.22 0.52 13.48
CA ARG A 146 7.64 0.83 13.65
C ARG A 146 8.44 -0.38 14.14
N ASP A 147 7.89 -1.16 15.08
CA ASP A 147 8.55 -2.36 15.64
C ASP A 147 8.90 -3.40 14.55
N PHE A 148 8.19 -3.37 13.43
CA PHE A 148 8.36 -4.31 12.31
C PHE A 148 9.25 -3.76 11.19
N ILE A 149 9.22 -2.44 10.94
CA ILE A 149 9.94 -1.83 9.82
C ILE A 149 11.32 -1.29 10.21
N ASP A 150 11.52 -0.81 11.45
CA ASP A 150 12.79 -0.27 11.95
C ASP A 150 13.99 -1.21 11.74
N PRO A 151 13.87 -2.56 11.85
CA PRO A 151 15.01 -3.44 11.62
C PRO A 151 15.51 -3.48 10.16
N TYR A 152 14.68 -3.07 9.20
CA TYR A 152 14.96 -3.23 7.77
C TYR A 152 15.15 -1.93 7.01
N PHE A 153 14.73 -0.80 7.60
CA PHE A 153 14.79 0.51 6.96
C PHE A 153 15.46 1.53 7.88
N LYS A 154 16.59 2.08 7.43
CA LYS A 154 17.35 3.07 8.23
C LYS A 154 16.72 4.45 8.22
N ARG A 155 16.06 4.81 7.12
CA ARG A 155 15.36 6.07 6.96
C ARG A 155 13.86 5.85 6.94
N ILE A 156 13.17 6.36 7.96
CA ILE A 156 11.71 6.31 8.06
C ILE A 156 11.19 7.71 8.36
N ASP A 157 10.54 8.30 7.37
CA ASP A 157 9.81 9.55 7.55
C ASP A 157 8.42 9.25 8.10
N GLN A 158 7.92 10.09 8.98
CA GLN A 158 6.60 9.94 9.60
C GLN A 158 5.75 11.18 9.35
N GLY A 159 4.49 10.97 9.04
CA GLY A 159 3.45 11.97 8.97
C GLY A 159 2.23 11.56 9.80
N MET A 160 1.30 12.48 9.94
CA MET A 160 0.02 12.21 10.60
C MET A 160 -1.10 12.92 9.85
N GLU A 161 -2.19 12.21 9.63
CA GLU A 161 -3.41 12.78 9.09
C GLU A 161 -4.44 12.93 10.23
N TYR A 162 -4.65 14.17 10.66
CA TYR A 162 -5.46 14.51 11.82
C TYR A 162 -6.96 14.57 11.53
N TRP A 163 -7.34 14.73 10.27
CA TRP A 163 -8.73 14.81 9.86
C TRP A 163 -9.46 13.48 9.89
N ASN A 164 -8.72 12.37 9.89
CA ASN A 164 -9.31 11.06 10.15
C ASN A 164 -9.60 10.88 11.65
N VAL A 165 -10.74 10.30 11.97
CA VAL A 165 -11.11 9.97 13.35
C VAL A 165 -11.24 8.45 13.49
N PRO A 166 -10.29 7.80 14.17
CA PRO A 166 -9.07 8.32 14.82
C PRO A 166 -8.00 8.79 13.83
N PRO A 167 -7.06 9.68 14.25
CA PRO A 167 -5.95 10.13 13.43
C PRO A 167 -5.12 8.97 12.86
N CYS A 168 -4.69 9.09 11.61
CA CYS A 168 -3.93 8.06 10.91
C CYS A 168 -2.44 8.43 10.85
N CYS A 169 -1.57 7.52 11.30
CA CYS A 169 -0.12 7.62 11.15
C CYS A 169 0.30 7.17 9.75
N LEU A 170 1.14 7.96 9.11
CA LEU A 170 1.72 7.68 7.80
C LEU A 170 3.22 7.45 7.96
N PHE A 171 3.74 6.44 7.29
CA PHE A 171 5.16 6.10 7.31
C PHE A 171 5.67 5.91 5.88
N TRP A 172 6.85 6.46 5.59
CA TRP A 172 7.60 6.24 4.37
C TRP A 172 8.96 5.67 4.76
N ALA A 173 9.09 4.35 4.67
CA ALA A 173 10.32 3.62 5.00
C ALA A 173 11.14 3.44 3.72
N TRP A 174 12.24 4.16 3.60
CA TRP A 174 13.07 4.24 2.40
C TRP A 174 14.11 3.14 2.36
N LYS A 175 14.26 2.54 1.19
CA LYS A 175 15.31 1.58 0.89
C LYS A 175 16.60 2.35 0.55
N ASP A 176 17.72 2.04 1.26
CA ASP A 176 19.06 2.56 0.97
C ASP A 176 19.62 1.99 -0.34
#